data_ffb80e22b3ca1076d7dacb68702943a0
#
_entry.id   ffb80e22b3ca1076d7dacb68702943a0
#
_cell.length_a   1.000
_cell.length_b   1.000
_cell.length_c   1.000
_cell.angle_alpha   90.00
_cell.angle_beta   90.00
_cell.angle_gamma   90.00
#
_symmetry.space_group_name_H-M   'P 1'
#
loop_
_entity.id
_entity.type
_entity.pdbx_description
1 polymer ?
#
loop_
_entity_poly.entity_id
_entity_poly.type
_entity_poly.pdbx_seq_one_letter_code
_entity_poly.pdbx_strand_id
1 'polypeptide(L)'
;MTGRYDLVCFDMDGVLTKLRSSWCWIHTCFGVDNEKSYQAFINGEIDEREFMRRDIGLWKTAKPDVTERDLIGFFHGMPLIEGIQETVATLRDNGMRCVIISGGI
;
A
#
# COMPACT_ATOMS: atom_id res chain seq x y z
N MET A 1 32.75 9.10 -2.77
CA MET A 1 32.09 10.16 -2.03
C MET A 1 31.47 9.59 -0.76
N THR A 2 31.84 10.16 0.33
CA THR A 2 31.18 9.78 1.58
C THR A 2 29.74 10.23 1.53
N GLY A 3 28.84 9.40 2.02
CA GLY A 3 27.43 9.71 2.03
C GLY A 3 27.15 10.99 2.82
N ARG A 4 26.41 11.89 2.19
CA ARG A 4 25.91 13.09 2.86
C ARG A 4 24.58 12.84 3.58
N TYR A 5 23.99 11.66 3.33
CA TYR A 5 22.70 11.29 3.84
C TYR A 5 22.84 10.01 4.65
N ASP A 6 22.20 9.98 5.79
CA ASP A 6 22.18 8.83 6.68
C ASP A 6 20.90 8.04 6.55
N LEU A 7 19.88 8.64 5.95
CA LEU A 7 18.53 8.10 5.91
C LEU A 7 17.91 8.32 4.54
N VAL A 8 17.27 7.27 4.02
CA VAL A 8 16.46 7.35 2.80
C VAL A 8 15.03 6.98 3.18
N CYS A 9 14.09 7.88 2.91
CA CYS A 9 12.68 7.64 3.13
C CYS A 9 12.03 7.31 1.79
N PHE A 10 11.34 6.17 1.73
CA PHE A 10 10.63 5.75 0.53
C PHE A 10 9.13 5.92 0.74
N ASP A 11 8.44 6.41 -0.28
CA ASP A 11 7.01 6.16 -0.40
C ASP A 11 6.84 4.69 -0.80
N MET A 12 5.69 4.11 -0.51
CA MET A 12 5.43 2.70 -0.82
C MET A 12 4.70 2.54 -2.15
N ASP A 13 3.49 3.09 -2.25
CA ASP A 13 2.65 2.89 -3.42
C ASP A 13 3.24 3.58 -4.65
N GLY A 14 3.47 2.81 -5.71
CA GLY A 14 4.03 3.31 -6.95
C GLY A 14 5.53 3.60 -6.90
N VAL A 15 6.19 3.40 -5.77
CA VAL A 15 7.63 3.60 -5.60
C VAL A 15 8.33 2.28 -5.28
N LEU A 16 7.96 1.63 -4.19
CA LEU A 16 8.48 0.30 -3.86
C LEU A 16 7.67 -0.80 -4.53
N THR A 17 6.41 -0.55 -4.80
CA THR A 17 5.50 -1.48 -5.47
C THR A 17 5.13 -0.97 -6.84
N LYS A 18 4.68 -1.88 -7.71
CA LYS A 18 4.17 -1.53 -9.05
C LYS A 18 2.77 -0.92 -9.00
N LEU A 19 2.14 -0.93 -7.85
CA LEU A 19 0.76 -0.54 -7.69
C LEU A 19 0.65 0.92 -7.27
N ARG A 20 -0.40 1.59 -7.75
CA ARG A 20 -0.69 2.96 -7.32
C ARG A 20 -1.27 3.02 -5.92
N SER A 21 -1.90 1.93 -5.47
CA SER A 21 -2.59 1.90 -4.19
C SER A 21 -2.61 0.50 -3.61
N SER A 22 -2.13 0.39 -2.37
CA SER A 22 -2.20 -0.85 -1.61
C SER A 22 -3.67 -1.23 -1.31
N TRP A 23 -4.56 -0.24 -1.15
CA TRP A 23 -5.99 -0.48 -1.00
C TRP A 23 -6.58 -1.20 -2.21
N CYS A 24 -6.21 -0.74 -3.42
CA CYS A 24 -6.67 -1.39 -4.64
C CYS A 24 -6.15 -2.81 -4.78
N TRP A 25 -4.95 -3.09 -4.28
CA TRP A 25 -4.43 -4.44 -4.25
C TRP A 25 -5.33 -5.36 -3.41
N ILE A 26 -5.72 -4.91 -2.23
CA ILE A 26 -6.62 -5.68 -1.37
C ILE A 26 -7.98 -5.89 -2.05
N HIS A 27 -8.52 -4.86 -2.69
CA HIS A 27 -9.77 -5.01 -3.46
C HIS A 27 -9.63 -6.10 -4.53
N THR A 28 -8.51 -6.09 -5.24
CA THR A 28 -8.23 -7.10 -6.27
C THR A 28 -8.17 -8.50 -5.67
N CYS A 29 -7.51 -8.66 -4.53
CA CYS A 29 -7.40 -9.95 -3.85
C CYS A 29 -8.76 -10.49 -3.43
N PHE A 30 -9.67 -9.62 -3.01
CA PHE A 30 -11.04 -10.00 -2.65
C PHE A 30 -11.99 -10.08 -3.84
N GLY A 31 -11.57 -9.57 -5.00
CA GLY A 31 -12.45 -9.50 -6.17
C GLY A 31 -13.59 -8.51 -6.01
N VAL A 32 -13.36 -7.40 -5.30
CA VAL A 32 -14.37 -6.37 -5.06
C VAL A 32 -14.02 -5.08 -5.79
N ASP A 33 -15.04 -4.26 -6.02
CA ASP A 33 -14.94 -2.97 -6.69
C ASP A 33 -15.53 -1.89 -5.78
N ASN A 34 -14.79 -0.80 -5.60
CA ASN A 34 -15.19 0.32 -4.74
C ASN A 34 -15.56 1.58 -5.53
N GLU A 35 -15.86 1.45 -6.82
CA GLU A 35 -16.07 2.62 -7.69
C GLU A 35 -17.10 3.60 -7.13
N LYS A 36 -18.20 3.11 -6.58
CA LYS A 36 -19.25 3.98 -6.02
C LYS A 36 -18.74 4.83 -4.86
N SER A 37 -18.03 4.22 -3.92
CA SER A 37 -17.50 4.95 -2.77
C SER A 37 -16.34 5.85 -3.18
N TYR A 38 -15.54 5.45 -4.15
CA TYR A 38 -14.49 6.28 -4.71
C TYR A 38 -15.06 7.56 -5.32
N GLN A 39 -16.11 7.44 -6.14
CA GLN A 39 -16.76 8.61 -6.73
C GLN A 39 -17.39 9.50 -5.67
N ALA A 40 -18.03 8.92 -4.66
CA ALA A 40 -18.60 9.69 -3.56
C ALA A 40 -17.52 10.48 -2.80
N PHE A 41 -16.35 9.87 -2.60
CA PHE A 41 -15.21 10.54 -1.96
C PHE A 41 -14.67 11.69 -2.83
N ILE A 42 -14.45 11.45 -4.12
CA ILE A 42 -13.98 12.45 -5.07
C ILE A 42 -14.94 13.64 -5.14
N ASN A 43 -16.24 13.37 -5.12
CA ASN A 43 -17.28 14.40 -5.20
C ASN A 43 -17.51 15.13 -3.87
N GLY A 44 -16.79 14.75 -2.82
CA GLY A 44 -16.94 15.39 -1.51
C GLY A 44 -18.18 14.97 -0.74
N GLU A 45 -18.87 13.91 -1.16
CA GLU A 45 -20.08 13.42 -0.50
C GLU A 45 -19.78 12.66 0.79
N ILE A 46 -18.59 12.06 0.88
CA ILE A 46 -18.10 11.35 2.07
C ILE A 46 -16.69 11.79 2.37
N ASP A 47 -16.30 11.70 3.64
CA ASP A 47 -14.94 11.98 4.06
C ASP A 47 -14.06 10.75 3.93
N GLU A 48 -12.77 10.92 4.21
CA GLU A 48 -11.79 9.83 4.10
C GLU A 48 -12.11 8.66 5.03
N ARG A 49 -12.56 8.96 6.24
CA ARG A 49 -12.91 7.93 7.22
C ARG A 49 -14.07 7.07 6.75
N GLU A 50 -15.10 7.70 6.21
CA GLU A 50 -16.25 6.98 5.66
C GLU A 50 -15.86 6.17 4.43
N PHE A 51 -14.96 6.72 3.60
CA PHE A 51 -14.44 6.00 2.45
C PHE A 51 -13.72 4.71 2.89
N MET A 52 -12.82 4.82 3.87
CA MET A 52 -12.14 3.63 4.42
C MET A 52 -13.13 2.62 5.00
N ARG A 53 -14.15 3.11 5.72
CA ARG A 53 -15.17 2.25 6.31
C ARG A 53 -15.92 1.45 5.24
N ARG A 54 -16.26 2.08 4.14
CA ARG A 54 -16.95 1.42 3.02
C ARG A 54 -16.07 0.39 2.35
N ASP A 55 -14.80 0.69 2.17
CA ASP A 55 -13.84 -0.26 1.61
C ASP A 55 -13.72 -1.51 2.47
N ILE A 56 -13.54 -1.32 3.78
CA ILE A 56 -13.48 -2.44 4.73
C ILE A 56 -14.81 -3.23 4.72
N GLY A 57 -15.93 -2.54 4.59
CA GLY A 57 -17.24 -3.17 4.45
C GLY A 57 -17.33 -4.11 3.26
N LEU A 58 -16.74 -3.71 2.12
CA LEU A 58 -16.66 -4.57 0.94
C LEU A 58 -15.85 -5.84 1.23
N TRP A 59 -14.73 -5.70 1.91
CA TRP A 59 -13.90 -6.87 2.29
C TRP A 59 -14.65 -7.81 3.21
N LYS A 60 -15.38 -7.28 4.18
CA LYS A 60 -16.20 -8.06 5.11
C LYS A 60 -17.37 -8.75 4.42
N THR A 61 -17.90 -8.16 3.37
CA THR A 61 -18.93 -8.80 2.55
C THR A 61 -18.34 -9.98 1.78
N ALA A 62 -17.13 -9.83 1.24
CA ALA A 62 -16.45 -10.90 0.52
C ALA A 62 -15.97 -12.02 1.47
N LYS A 63 -15.52 -11.66 2.67
CA LYS A 63 -15.07 -12.60 3.69
C LYS A 63 -15.50 -12.08 5.07
N PRO A 64 -16.67 -12.53 5.59
CA PRO A 64 -17.20 -12.01 6.87
C PRO A 64 -16.26 -12.18 8.07
N ASP A 65 -15.40 -13.21 8.04
CA ASP A 65 -14.42 -13.49 9.09
C ASP A 65 -13.01 -12.98 8.74
N VAL A 66 -12.91 -11.98 7.87
CA VAL A 66 -11.62 -11.39 7.48
C VAL A 66 -10.84 -10.89 8.70
N THR A 67 -9.55 -11.17 8.72
CA THR A 67 -8.63 -10.76 9.78
C THR A 67 -7.47 -9.96 9.22
N GLU A 68 -6.76 -9.27 10.12
CA GLU A 68 -5.51 -8.60 9.77
C GLU A 68 -4.51 -9.57 9.14
N ARG A 69 -4.48 -10.81 9.63
CA ARG A 69 -3.58 -11.84 9.09
C ARG A 69 -3.88 -12.15 7.63
N ASP A 70 -5.15 -12.13 7.22
CA ASP A 70 -5.53 -12.31 5.82
C ASP A 70 -4.95 -11.20 4.95
N LEU A 71 -5.01 -9.95 5.41
CA LEU A 71 -4.46 -8.82 4.68
C LEU A 71 -2.96 -8.92 4.55
N ILE A 72 -2.26 -9.28 5.63
CA ILE A 72 -0.81 -9.50 5.60
C ILE A 72 -0.46 -10.56 4.58
N GLY A 73 -1.23 -11.65 4.52
CA GLY A 73 -1.04 -12.71 3.54
C GLY A 73 -1.15 -12.20 2.10
N PHE A 74 -2.10 -11.32 1.83
CA PHE A 74 -2.23 -10.72 0.50
C PHE A 74 -1.04 -9.87 0.12
N PHE A 75 -0.45 -9.15 1.07
CA PHE A 75 0.71 -8.31 0.81
C PHE A 75 1.95 -9.12 0.43
N HIS A 76 2.04 -10.37 0.84
CA HIS A 76 3.17 -11.23 0.43
C HIS A 76 3.18 -11.48 -1.08
N GLY A 77 2.04 -11.36 -1.76
CA GLY A 77 1.95 -11.51 -3.20
C GLY A 77 2.04 -10.20 -3.98
N MET A 78 2.24 -9.08 -3.30
CA MET A 78 2.25 -7.77 -3.94
C MET A 78 3.49 -7.61 -4.84
N PRO A 79 3.30 -7.20 -6.11
CA PRO A 79 4.43 -7.02 -7.01
C PRO A 79 5.27 -5.81 -6.61
N LEU A 80 6.57 -6.01 -6.51
CA LEU A 80 7.54 -4.95 -6.21
C LEU A 80 8.06 -4.32 -7.50
N ILE A 81 8.51 -3.08 -7.41
CA ILE A 81 9.20 -2.40 -8.50
C ILE A 81 10.49 -3.19 -8.82
N GLU A 82 10.74 -3.40 -10.10
CA GLU A 82 11.93 -4.10 -10.56
C GLU A 82 13.19 -3.36 -10.10
N GLY A 83 14.14 -4.11 -9.56
CA GLY A 83 15.42 -3.57 -9.09
C GLY A 83 15.38 -2.95 -7.69
N ILE A 84 14.22 -2.92 -7.03
CA ILE A 84 14.13 -2.25 -5.72
C ILE A 84 14.93 -2.97 -4.64
N GLN A 85 14.98 -4.30 -4.69
CA GLN A 85 15.71 -5.07 -3.69
C GLN A 85 17.22 -4.78 -3.78
N GLU A 86 17.76 -4.72 -4.98
CA GLU A 86 19.16 -4.37 -5.21
C GLU A 86 19.46 -2.93 -4.81
N THR A 87 18.55 -2.02 -5.10
CA THR A 87 18.69 -0.62 -4.73
C THR A 87 18.75 -0.45 -3.22
N VAL A 88 17.83 -1.06 -2.49
CA VAL A 88 17.81 -1.00 -1.03
C VAL A 88 19.08 -1.64 -0.45
N ALA A 89 19.49 -2.79 -0.99
CA ALA A 89 20.70 -3.45 -0.53
C ALA A 89 21.93 -2.56 -0.73
N THR A 90 22.05 -1.90 -1.87
CA THR A 90 23.16 -0.98 -2.17
C THR A 90 23.17 0.18 -1.20
N LEU A 91 22.01 0.80 -0.93
CA LEU A 91 21.91 1.91 0.02
C LEU A 91 22.34 1.47 1.43
N ARG A 92 21.88 0.32 1.87
CA ARG A 92 22.24 -0.22 3.19
C ARG A 92 23.73 -0.56 3.28
N ASP A 93 24.31 -1.12 2.22
CA ASP A 93 25.72 -1.43 2.15
C ASP A 93 26.59 -0.16 2.22
N ASN A 94 26.03 0.99 1.82
CA ASN A 94 26.67 2.29 1.93
C ASN A 94 26.35 3.01 3.26
N GLY A 95 25.82 2.30 4.22
CA GLY A 95 25.60 2.80 5.57
C GLY A 95 24.33 3.62 5.74
N MET A 96 23.46 3.65 4.76
CA MET A 96 22.20 4.38 4.86
C MET A 96 21.10 3.52 5.47
N ARG A 97 20.26 4.14 6.28
CA ARG A 97 19.03 3.52 6.76
C ARG A 97 17.95 3.74 5.72
N CYS A 98 17.12 2.72 5.54
CA CYS A 98 15.98 2.80 4.63
C CYS A 98 14.70 2.65 5.44
N VAL A 99 13.77 3.58 5.28
CA VAL A 99 12.47 3.57 5.96
C VAL A 99 11.37 3.82 4.94
N ILE A 100 10.16 3.39 5.27
CA ILE A 100 8.98 3.61 4.46
C ILE A 100 8.09 4.61 5.20
N ILE A 101 7.66 5.64 4.50
CA ILE A 101 6.65 6.59 4.97
C ILE A 101 5.55 6.59 3.93
N SER A 102 4.38 6.14 4.30
CA SER A 102 3.29 5.91 3.34
C SER A 102 1.94 6.23 3.96
N GLY A 103 1.04 6.76 3.13
CA GLY A 103 -0.38 6.85 3.47
C GLY A 103 -1.16 5.59 3.10
N GLY A 104 -0.50 4.55 2.59
CA GLY A 104 -1.11 3.27 2.26
C GLY A 104 -1.46 2.43 3.49
N ILE A 105 -2.00 1.26 3.22
CA ILE A 105 -2.42 0.34 4.26
C ILE A 105 -1.26 -0.49 4.78
#